data_e02607f7abfa3e1e19bed2776bbb9be7
#
_entry.id   e02607f7abfa3e1e19bed2776bbb9be7
#
_cell.length_a   1.000
_cell.length_b   1.000
_cell.length_c   1.000
_cell.angle_alpha   90.00
_cell.angle_beta   90.00
_cell.angle_gamma   90.00
#
_symmetry.space_group_name_H-M   'P 1'
#
loop_
_entity.id
_entity.type
_entity.pdbx_description
1 polymer ?
#
loop_
_entity_poly.entity_id
_entity_poly.type
_entity_poly.pdbx_seq_one_letter_code
_entity_poly.pdbx_strand_id
1 'polypeptide(L)'
;ERRWQAAQNAGLHSVPIVEVEADDLKSLEFAIVENVQRDDLNSIEEANGYKRLIDEFNYDQEKVAKFIGKSRAHIANSLRLLTLPIEVIDLIEQKKLSQGHAKILVGLENAYQIAKKIVEKKLSVRQAENLVRIYKSPRKLKVITNDSNIKALERNLQEKTGLMAKIHHKKNGKGSLSFEYKSTDQLDRLVMVIKANY
;
A
#
# COMPACT_ATOMS: atom_id res chain seq x y z
N GLU A 1 4.97 34.74 21.87
CA GLU A 1 6.18 35.54 21.62
C GLU A 1 6.13 36.19 20.22
N ARG A 2 5.96 35.45 19.12
CA ARG A 2 5.93 35.99 17.72
C ARG A 2 4.82 37.05 17.52
N ARG A 3 3.61 36.81 18.06
CA ARG A 3 2.48 37.75 17.95
C ARG A 3 2.75 39.04 18.76
N TRP A 4 3.38 38.93 19.91
CA TRP A 4 3.78 40.06 20.70
C TRP A 4 4.85 40.90 20.02
N GLN A 5 5.87 40.26 19.46
CA GLN A 5 6.88 40.94 18.65
C GLN A 5 6.28 41.63 17.40
N ALA A 6 5.33 40.96 16.72
CA ALA A 6 4.63 41.55 15.58
C ALA A 6 3.81 42.78 15.99
N ALA A 7 3.14 42.77 17.17
CA ALA A 7 2.40 43.88 17.69
C ALA A 7 3.32 45.07 18.03
N GLN A 8 4.49 44.80 18.64
CA GLN A 8 5.52 45.82 18.89
C GLN A 8 5.98 46.48 17.59
N ASN A 9 6.30 45.66 16.58
CA ASN A 9 6.74 46.17 15.25
C ASN A 9 5.64 46.97 14.54
N ALA A 10 4.37 46.68 14.82
CA ALA A 10 3.22 47.40 14.32
C ALA A 10 2.90 48.69 15.13
N GLY A 11 3.67 48.99 16.18
CA GLY A 11 3.47 50.17 17.00
C GLY A 11 2.24 50.12 17.92
N LEU A 12 1.71 48.94 18.19
CA LEU A 12 0.58 48.77 19.12
C LEU A 12 1.03 48.90 20.57
N HIS A 13 0.43 49.85 21.32
CA HIS A 13 0.75 50.09 22.74
C HIS A 13 0.07 49.10 23.67
N SER A 14 -0.98 48.43 23.25
CA SER A 14 -1.69 47.44 24.05
C SER A 14 -2.23 46.31 23.15
N VAL A 15 -2.21 45.10 23.66
CA VAL A 15 -2.77 43.91 22.98
C VAL A 15 -3.70 43.19 23.96
N PRO A 16 -4.85 42.68 23.51
CA PRO A 16 -5.69 41.85 24.35
C PRO A 16 -4.98 40.53 24.67
N ILE A 17 -4.94 40.18 25.96
CA ILE A 17 -4.37 38.91 26.44
C ILE A 17 -5.43 38.13 27.20
N VAL A 18 -5.30 36.82 27.22
CA VAL A 18 -6.04 35.92 28.10
C VAL A 18 -5.02 35.27 29.03
N GLU A 19 -5.12 35.56 30.31
CA GLU A 19 -4.30 34.89 31.32
C GLU A 19 -4.87 33.50 31.58
N VAL A 20 -4.00 32.49 31.47
CA VAL A 20 -4.33 31.10 31.76
C VAL A 20 -3.33 30.61 32.81
N GLU A 21 -3.83 30.14 33.92
CA GLU A 21 -2.99 29.45 34.91
C GLU A 21 -2.59 28.07 34.34
N ALA A 22 -1.37 27.95 33.93
CA ALA A 22 -0.81 26.73 33.40
C ALA A 22 0.56 26.49 34.03
N ASP A 23 0.77 25.28 34.51
CA ASP A 23 2.11 24.79 34.82
C ASP A 23 2.91 24.56 33.56
N ASP A 24 4.20 24.30 33.69
CA ASP A 24 5.09 24.06 32.52
C ASP A 24 4.60 22.90 31.64
N LEU A 25 4.01 21.86 32.25
CA LEU A 25 3.43 20.72 31.56
C LEU A 25 2.22 21.11 30.71
N LYS A 26 1.27 21.86 31.25
CA LYS A 26 0.11 22.36 30.52
C LYS A 26 0.51 23.34 29.42
N SER A 27 1.50 24.20 29.70
CA SER A 27 2.02 25.12 28.69
C SER A 27 2.62 24.37 27.49
N LEU A 28 3.38 23.31 27.73
CA LEU A 28 3.92 22.44 26.69
C LEU A 28 2.80 21.69 25.94
N GLU A 29 1.80 21.19 26.67
CA GLU A 29 0.63 20.55 26.08
C GLU A 29 -0.09 21.49 25.11
N PHE A 30 -0.42 22.71 25.51
CA PHE A 30 -1.05 23.71 24.64
C PHE A 30 -0.20 24.06 23.44
N ALA A 31 1.11 24.17 23.60
CA ALA A 31 2.02 24.45 22.50
C ALA A 31 2.05 23.31 21.44
N ILE A 32 2.04 22.06 21.89
CA ILE A 32 1.98 20.90 20.98
C ILE A 32 0.63 20.87 20.25
N VAL A 33 -0.47 21.11 20.95
CA VAL A 33 -1.81 21.11 20.36
C VAL A 33 -1.99 22.24 19.37
N GLU A 34 -1.57 23.46 19.71
CA GLU A 34 -1.61 24.58 18.77
C GLU A 34 -0.82 24.25 17.50
N ASN A 35 0.37 23.66 17.66
CA ASN A 35 1.19 23.26 16.53
C ASN A 35 0.55 22.16 15.69
N VAL A 36 -0.09 21.15 16.32
CA VAL A 36 -0.76 20.04 15.62
C VAL A 36 -2.06 20.47 14.93
N GLN A 37 -2.70 21.55 15.39
CA GLN A 37 -3.92 22.10 14.80
C GLN A 37 -3.67 23.04 13.59
N ARG A 38 -2.41 23.19 13.18
CA ARG A 38 -2.09 24.00 11.98
C ARG A 38 -2.52 23.26 10.72
N ASP A 39 -3.11 24.00 9.78
CA ASP A 39 -3.65 23.43 8.52
C ASP A 39 -2.54 23.04 7.51
N ASP A 40 -1.31 23.49 7.71
CA ASP A 40 -0.19 23.33 6.78
C ASP A 40 0.73 22.14 7.12
N LEU A 41 0.39 21.35 8.13
CA LEU A 41 1.21 20.22 8.59
C LEU A 41 1.27 19.08 7.57
N ASN A 42 2.48 18.51 7.44
CA ASN A 42 2.64 17.23 6.80
C ASN A 42 2.08 16.09 7.67
N SER A 43 1.59 15.03 7.05
CA SER A 43 1.02 13.87 7.77
C SER A 43 2.02 13.16 8.71
N ILE A 44 3.32 13.32 8.49
CA ILE A 44 4.37 12.80 9.38
C ILE A 44 4.57 13.73 10.58
N GLU A 45 4.55 15.05 10.37
CA GLU A 45 4.61 16.06 11.45
C GLU A 45 3.40 15.91 12.37
N GLU A 46 2.21 15.77 11.80
CA GLU A 46 0.97 15.49 12.52
C GLU A 46 1.10 14.22 13.38
N ALA A 47 1.60 13.14 12.82
CA ALA A 47 1.81 11.87 13.52
C ALA A 47 2.84 11.99 14.65
N ASN A 48 3.93 12.75 14.45
CA ASN A 48 4.93 13.03 15.48
C ASN A 48 4.33 13.86 16.64
N GLY A 49 3.49 14.84 16.33
CA GLY A 49 2.75 15.59 17.35
C GLY A 49 1.88 14.69 18.22
N TYR A 50 1.13 13.76 17.62
CA TYR A 50 0.33 12.78 18.35
C TYR A 50 1.19 11.85 19.20
N LYS A 51 2.32 11.41 18.67
CA LYS A 51 3.26 10.55 19.40
C LYS A 51 3.80 11.28 20.62
N ARG A 52 4.18 12.55 20.49
CA ARG A 52 4.66 13.37 21.62
C ARG A 52 3.60 13.51 22.71
N LEU A 53 2.33 13.75 22.37
CA LEU A 53 1.24 13.79 23.34
C LEU A 53 1.08 12.47 24.12
N ILE A 54 1.29 11.33 23.46
CA ILE A 54 1.24 10.03 24.11
C ILE A 54 2.45 9.82 25.02
N ASP A 55 3.65 10.06 24.50
CA ASP A 55 4.91 9.74 25.18
C ASP A 55 5.21 10.71 26.34
N GLU A 56 4.96 12.03 26.17
CA GLU A 56 5.28 13.06 27.17
C GLU A 56 4.19 13.23 28.24
N PHE A 57 2.90 13.01 27.86
CA PHE A 57 1.76 13.23 28.77
C PHE A 57 1.03 11.95 29.17
N ASN A 58 1.52 10.76 28.75
CA ASN A 58 0.89 9.46 28.98
C ASN A 58 -0.59 9.42 28.56
N TYR A 59 -0.92 10.11 27.47
CA TYR A 59 -2.27 10.07 26.91
C TYR A 59 -2.50 8.80 26.12
N ASP A 60 -3.69 8.22 26.27
CA ASP A 60 -4.13 7.20 25.36
C ASP A 60 -4.63 7.80 24.02
N GLN A 61 -4.75 6.99 23.00
CA GLN A 61 -5.18 7.43 21.67
C GLN A 61 -6.59 8.05 21.66
N GLU A 62 -7.44 7.64 22.60
CA GLU A 62 -8.80 8.17 22.71
C GLU A 62 -8.80 9.58 23.30
N LYS A 63 -7.96 9.81 24.33
CA LYS A 63 -7.79 11.13 24.93
C LYS A 63 -7.19 12.11 23.93
N VAL A 64 -6.15 11.70 23.19
CA VAL A 64 -5.57 12.51 22.10
C VAL A 64 -6.64 12.85 21.05
N ALA A 65 -7.44 11.87 20.65
CA ALA A 65 -8.49 12.06 19.65
C ALA A 65 -9.53 13.09 20.11
N LYS A 66 -10.03 12.99 21.33
CA LYS A 66 -10.96 13.96 21.93
C LYS A 66 -10.35 15.35 22.03
N PHE A 67 -9.08 15.43 22.41
CA PHE A 67 -8.38 16.67 22.63
C PHE A 67 -8.12 17.44 21.32
N ILE A 68 -7.75 16.71 20.26
CA ILE A 68 -7.49 17.30 18.93
C ILE A 68 -8.80 17.48 18.11
N GLY A 69 -9.92 16.86 18.52
CA GLY A 69 -11.16 16.87 17.74
C GLY A 69 -11.16 15.94 16.53
N LYS A 70 -10.36 14.87 16.56
CA LYS A 70 -10.26 13.85 15.50
C LYS A 70 -10.83 12.51 16.00
N SER A 71 -11.05 11.56 15.09
CA SER A 71 -11.43 10.20 15.50
C SER A 71 -10.22 9.40 16.01
N ARG A 72 -10.45 8.48 16.97
CA ARG A 72 -9.42 7.54 17.43
C ARG A 72 -8.78 6.78 16.28
N ALA A 73 -9.58 6.39 15.27
CA ALA A 73 -9.08 5.71 14.08
C ALA A 73 -8.12 6.59 13.25
N HIS A 74 -8.35 7.90 13.20
CA HIS A 74 -7.45 8.85 12.56
C HIS A 74 -6.10 8.86 13.27
N ILE A 75 -6.08 9.04 14.61
CA ILE A 75 -4.86 9.04 15.43
C ILE A 75 -4.08 7.73 15.24
N ALA A 76 -4.76 6.58 15.38
CA ALA A 76 -4.13 5.28 15.19
C ALA A 76 -3.50 5.11 13.80
N ASN A 77 -4.18 5.56 12.75
CA ASN A 77 -3.67 5.50 11.38
C ASN A 77 -2.46 6.42 11.17
N SER A 78 -2.48 7.63 11.74
CA SER A 78 -1.35 8.57 11.67
C SER A 78 -0.14 8.00 12.40
N LEU A 79 -0.30 7.48 13.61
CA LEU A 79 0.80 6.83 14.36
C LEU A 79 1.41 5.64 13.62
N ARG A 80 0.60 4.88 12.89
CA ARG A 80 1.10 3.77 12.08
C ARG A 80 2.01 4.23 10.93
N LEU A 81 1.88 5.46 10.46
CA LEU A 81 2.80 5.99 9.42
C LEU A 81 4.24 6.06 9.92
N LEU A 82 4.44 6.30 11.22
CA LEU A 82 5.78 6.36 11.83
C LEU A 82 6.47 4.98 11.91
N THR A 83 5.75 3.89 11.65
CA THR A 83 6.34 2.54 11.57
C THR A 83 6.89 2.20 10.17
N LEU A 84 6.74 3.11 9.22
CA LEU A 84 7.29 2.93 7.87
C LEU A 84 8.82 3.11 7.88
N PRO A 85 9.54 2.48 6.94
CA PRO A 85 10.96 2.74 6.72
C PRO A 85 11.21 4.24 6.45
N ILE A 86 12.37 4.73 6.90
CA ILE A 86 12.73 6.16 6.79
C ILE A 86 12.67 6.66 5.35
N GLU A 87 13.08 5.83 4.40
CA GLU A 87 13.08 6.17 2.98
C GLU A 87 11.66 6.38 2.43
N VAL A 88 10.65 5.73 3.03
CA VAL A 88 9.24 5.94 2.66
C VAL A 88 8.71 7.20 3.31
N ILE A 89 9.13 7.49 4.55
CA ILE A 89 8.81 8.72 5.26
C ILE A 89 9.32 9.92 4.47
N ASP A 90 10.57 9.90 4.00
CA ASP A 90 11.16 10.95 3.16
C ASP A 90 10.33 11.21 1.90
N LEU A 91 9.79 10.16 1.27
CA LEU A 91 8.92 10.32 0.08
C LEU A 91 7.59 10.99 0.41
N ILE A 92 7.07 10.80 1.63
CA ILE A 92 5.85 11.47 2.11
C ILE A 92 6.15 12.95 2.40
N GLU A 93 7.24 13.24 3.09
CA GLU A 93 7.67 14.61 3.43
C GLU A 93 7.96 15.43 2.16
N GLN A 94 8.56 14.80 1.15
CA GLN A 94 8.77 15.40 -0.17
C GLN A 94 7.50 15.51 -1.01
N LYS A 95 6.32 15.18 -0.47
CA LYS A 95 5.02 15.17 -1.16
C LYS A 95 4.99 14.30 -2.43
N LYS A 96 5.94 13.36 -2.59
CA LYS A 96 5.97 12.38 -3.68
C LYS A 96 5.00 11.23 -3.46
N LEU A 97 4.67 10.95 -2.19
CA LEU A 97 3.67 9.98 -1.77
C LEU A 97 2.59 10.65 -0.94
N SER A 98 1.32 10.37 -1.24
CA SER A 98 0.21 10.85 -0.41
C SER A 98 0.01 9.96 0.82
N GLN A 99 -0.65 10.49 1.85
CA GLN A 99 -1.04 9.73 3.05
C GLN A 99 -1.84 8.46 2.71
N GLY A 100 -2.68 8.50 1.66
CA GLY A 100 -3.42 7.35 1.17
C GLY A 100 -2.51 6.21 0.69
N HIS A 101 -1.45 6.55 -0.06
CA HIS A 101 -0.44 5.58 -0.47
C HIS A 101 0.35 5.03 0.72
N ALA A 102 0.71 5.90 1.68
CA ALA A 102 1.45 5.49 2.86
C ALA A 102 0.67 4.46 3.71
N LYS A 103 -0.65 4.66 3.91
CA LYS A 103 -1.50 3.74 4.69
C LYS A 103 -1.47 2.30 4.18
N ILE A 104 -1.42 2.09 2.87
CA ILE A 104 -1.41 0.74 2.28
C ILE A 104 -0.03 0.08 2.35
N LEU A 105 1.03 0.84 2.59
CA LEU A 105 2.40 0.36 2.72
C LEU A 105 2.75 -0.09 4.14
N VAL A 106 1.98 0.34 5.14
CA VAL A 106 2.21 -0.02 6.55
C VAL A 106 2.15 -1.53 6.74
N GLY A 107 3.18 -2.08 7.40
CA GLY A 107 3.29 -3.50 7.69
C GLY A 107 3.73 -4.37 6.51
N LEU A 108 4.28 -3.78 5.45
CA LEU A 108 4.88 -4.51 4.33
C LEU A 108 6.39 -4.58 4.50
N GLU A 109 6.97 -5.76 4.41
CA GLU A 109 8.43 -5.95 4.43
C GLU A 109 9.13 -5.22 3.27
N ASN A 110 8.48 -5.16 2.10
CA ASN A 110 9.00 -4.52 0.89
C ASN A 110 8.39 -3.13 0.66
N ALA A 111 8.03 -2.39 1.74
CA ALA A 111 7.34 -1.10 1.65
C ALA A 111 8.08 -0.11 0.73
N TYR A 112 9.40 0.04 0.87
CA TYR A 112 10.20 0.97 0.06
C TYR A 112 10.20 0.62 -1.43
N GLN A 113 10.36 -0.66 -1.78
CA GLN A 113 10.38 -1.08 -3.18
C GLN A 113 9.03 -0.82 -3.87
N ILE A 114 7.94 -1.02 -3.13
CA ILE A 114 6.58 -0.75 -3.62
C ILE A 114 6.35 0.76 -3.71
N ALA A 115 6.79 1.54 -2.72
CA ALA A 115 6.74 2.99 -2.72
C ALA A 115 7.44 3.59 -3.95
N LYS A 116 8.65 3.12 -4.25
CA LYS A 116 9.41 3.53 -5.43
C LYS A 116 8.63 3.28 -6.72
N LYS A 117 8.02 2.11 -6.88
CA LYS A 117 7.18 1.79 -8.05
C LYS A 117 5.92 2.65 -8.15
N ILE A 118 5.31 3.01 -7.01
CA ILE A 118 4.15 3.91 -6.99
C ILE A 118 4.55 5.29 -7.51
N VAL A 119 5.69 5.82 -7.05
CA VAL A 119 6.20 7.13 -7.46
C VAL A 119 6.61 7.13 -8.93
N GLU A 120 7.40 6.14 -9.38
CA GLU A 120 7.88 6.01 -10.76
C GLU A 120 6.74 5.92 -11.77
N LYS A 121 5.71 5.14 -11.45
CA LYS A 121 4.55 4.92 -12.33
C LYS A 121 3.40 5.89 -12.10
N LYS A 122 3.54 6.83 -11.15
CA LYS A 122 2.49 7.80 -10.77
C LYS A 122 1.14 7.12 -10.51
N LEU A 123 1.15 6.01 -9.79
CA LEU A 123 -0.04 5.21 -9.54
C LEU A 123 -1.01 5.96 -8.63
N SER A 124 -2.31 5.81 -8.87
CA SER A 124 -3.35 6.23 -7.94
C SER A 124 -3.40 5.28 -6.72
N VAL A 125 -4.03 5.72 -5.62
CA VAL A 125 -4.19 4.90 -4.41
C VAL A 125 -4.83 3.54 -4.73
N ARG A 126 -5.89 3.51 -5.56
CA ARG A 126 -6.56 2.26 -5.98
C ARG A 126 -5.65 1.33 -6.78
N GLN A 127 -4.82 1.87 -7.65
CA GLN A 127 -3.84 1.09 -8.41
C GLN A 127 -2.74 0.55 -7.50
N ALA A 128 -2.30 1.35 -6.52
CA ALA A 128 -1.33 0.94 -5.52
C ALA A 128 -1.88 -0.18 -4.60
N GLU A 129 -3.16 -0.12 -4.20
CA GLU A 129 -3.83 -1.20 -3.47
C GLU A 129 -3.85 -2.52 -4.27
N ASN A 130 -4.16 -2.45 -5.56
CA ASN A 130 -4.11 -3.62 -6.44
C ASN A 130 -2.69 -4.19 -6.55
N LEU A 131 -1.69 -3.32 -6.67
CA LEU A 131 -0.28 -3.72 -6.68
C LEU A 131 0.08 -4.45 -5.39
N VAL A 132 -0.23 -3.87 -4.23
CA VAL A 132 0.02 -4.48 -2.91
C VAL A 132 -0.71 -5.81 -2.77
N ARG A 133 -1.95 -5.93 -3.25
CA ARG A 133 -2.70 -7.18 -3.23
C ARG A 133 -1.99 -8.29 -4.00
N ILE A 134 -1.38 -7.97 -5.15
CA ILE A 134 -0.59 -8.93 -5.93
C ILE A 134 0.67 -9.36 -5.15
N TYR A 135 1.33 -8.42 -4.45
CA TYR A 135 2.49 -8.73 -3.62
C TYR A 135 2.14 -9.55 -2.37
N LYS A 136 1.00 -9.27 -1.73
CA LYS A 136 0.49 -10.02 -0.57
C LYS A 136 -0.10 -11.37 -0.93
N SER A 137 -0.65 -11.52 -2.14
CA SER A 137 -1.08 -12.83 -2.61
C SER A 137 0.16 -13.70 -2.75
N PRO A 138 0.29 -14.78 -1.97
CA PRO A 138 1.33 -15.74 -2.27
C PRO A 138 1.11 -16.07 -3.74
N ARG A 139 2.13 -15.85 -4.59
CA ARG A 139 2.16 -16.49 -5.89
C ARG A 139 1.93 -17.96 -5.58
N LYS A 140 0.70 -18.42 -5.74
CA LYS A 140 0.49 -19.83 -6.01
C LYS A 140 1.33 -20.06 -7.25
N LEU A 141 2.60 -20.43 -7.03
CA LEU A 141 3.33 -21.16 -8.03
C LEU A 141 2.30 -22.18 -8.45
N LYS A 142 1.77 -22.06 -9.67
CA LYS A 142 1.11 -23.16 -10.30
C LYS A 142 2.16 -24.26 -10.21
N VAL A 143 2.02 -25.10 -9.21
CA VAL A 143 2.68 -26.38 -9.22
C VAL A 143 2.06 -26.99 -10.46
N ILE A 144 2.78 -26.85 -11.57
CA ILE A 144 2.63 -27.74 -12.71
C ILE A 144 3.00 -29.06 -12.06
N THR A 145 2.00 -29.78 -11.58
CA THR A 145 2.17 -31.19 -11.29
C THR A 145 2.60 -31.75 -12.63
N ASN A 146 3.93 -31.88 -12.78
CA ASN A 146 4.54 -32.65 -13.84
C ASN A 146 4.15 -34.11 -13.58
N ASP A 147 2.88 -34.40 -13.83
CA ASP A 147 2.38 -35.76 -13.81
C ASP A 147 3.12 -36.45 -14.97
N SER A 148 4.02 -37.39 -14.64
CA SER A 148 4.83 -38.13 -15.63
C SER A 148 3.92 -38.76 -16.68
N ASN A 149 2.70 -39.16 -16.30
CA ASN A 149 1.67 -39.67 -17.17
C ASN A 149 1.15 -38.62 -18.17
N ILE A 150 0.96 -37.36 -17.74
CA ILE A 150 0.53 -36.29 -18.65
C ILE A 150 1.61 -35.99 -19.69
N LYS A 151 2.87 -35.93 -19.27
CA LYS A 151 3.99 -35.77 -20.22
C LYS A 151 4.11 -36.91 -21.19
N ALA A 152 3.90 -38.14 -20.75
CA ALA A 152 3.89 -39.31 -21.64
C ALA A 152 2.74 -39.22 -22.66
N LEU A 153 1.55 -38.79 -22.24
CA LEU A 153 0.40 -38.57 -23.14
C LEU A 153 0.65 -37.42 -24.11
N GLU A 154 1.24 -36.32 -23.70
CA GLU A 154 1.62 -35.18 -24.54
C GLU A 154 2.61 -35.65 -25.65
N ARG A 155 3.64 -36.41 -25.25
CA ARG A 155 4.62 -36.97 -26.19
C ARG A 155 3.99 -37.93 -27.19
N ASN A 156 3.12 -38.84 -26.75
CA ASN A 156 2.40 -39.79 -27.64
C ASN A 156 1.50 -39.03 -28.61
N LEU A 157 0.80 -38.01 -28.17
CA LEU A 157 -0.01 -37.16 -29.05
C LEU A 157 0.85 -36.41 -30.08
N GLN A 158 2.01 -35.93 -29.68
CA GLN A 158 2.95 -35.24 -30.56
C GLN A 158 3.52 -36.19 -31.61
N GLU A 159 3.88 -37.43 -31.24
CA GLU A 159 4.36 -38.45 -32.15
C GLU A 159 3.31 -38.84 -33.19
N LYS A 160 2.04 -38.98 -32.79
CA LYS A 160 0.93 -39.36 -33.69
C LYS A 160 0.45 -38.24 -34.60
N THR A 161 0.43 -36.99 -34.10
CA THR A 161 -0.13 -35.87 -34.86
C THR A 161 0.92 -34.98 -35.52
N GLY A 162 2.20 -35.11 -35.13
CA GLY A 162 3.27 -34.22 -35.57
C GLY A 162 3.15 -32.80 -35.07
N LEU A 163 2.20 -32.51 -34.14
CA LEU A 163 1.91 -31.20 -33.60
C LEU A 163 2.22 -31.14 -32.09
N MET A 164 2.70 -29.98 -31.62
CA MET A 164 2.95 -29.80 -30.19
C MET A 164 1.62 -29.79 -29.42
N ALA A 165 1.43 -30.79 -28.56
CA ALA A 165 0.25 -30.96 -27.73
C ALA A 165 0.52 -30.53 -26.27
N LYS A 166 -0.41 -29.82 -25.65
CA LYS A 166 -0.36 -29.45 -24.22
C LYS A 166 -1.66 -29.86 -23.52
N ILE A 167 -1.55 -30.58 -22.43
CA ILE A 167 -2.66 -31.07 -21.61
C ILE A 167 -2.68 -30.28 -20.28
N HIS A 168 -3.78 -29.58 -20.02
CA HIS A 168 -4.04 -28.95 -18.74
C HIS A 168 -5.10 -29.76 -17.99
N HIS A 169 -4.69 -30.56 -17.03
CA HIS A 169 -5.58 -31.36 -16.19
C HIS A 169 -5.80 -30.63 -14.82
N LYS A 170 -7.06 -30.55 -14.39
CA LYS A 170 -7.47 -29.99 -13.08
C LYS A 170 -7.80 -31.13 -12.13
N LYS A 171 -7.55 -30.94 -10.82
CA LYS A 171 -7.86 -31.93 -9.75
C LYS A 171 -9.32 -32.40 -9.72
N ASN A 172 -10.24 -31.68 -10.30
CA ASN A 172 -11.66 -32.03 -10.39
C ASN A 172 -12.03 -32.88 -11.62
N GLY A 173 -11.07 -33.49 -12.30
CA GLY A 173 -11.27 -34.33 -13.50
C GLY A 173 -11.53 -33.55 -14.79
N LYS A 174 -11.65 -32.20 -14.73
CA LYS A 174 -11.82 -31.36 -15.92
C LYS A 174 -10.45 -30.94 -16.44
N GLY A 175 -10.33 -30.77 -17.76
CA GLY A 175 -9.09 -30.34 -18.39
C GLY A 175 -9.32 -29.72 -19.75
N SER A 176 -8.21 -29.31 -20.37
CA SER A 176 -8.18 -28.86 -21.76
C SER A 176 -6.97 -29.45 -22.45
N LEU A 177 -7.15 -29.83 -23.73
CA LEU A 177 -6.11 -30.26 -24.64
C LEU A 177 -5.97 -29.17 -25.71
N SER A 178 -4.75 -28.72 -25.97
CA SER A 178 -4.44 -27.71 -26.97
C SER A 178 -3.34 -28.22 -27.90
N PHE A 179 -3.47 -27.94 -29.19
CA PHE A 179 -2.47 -28.19 -30.19
C PHE A 179 -1.99 -26.88 -30.80
N GLU A 180 -0.68 -26.74 -30.97
CA GLU A 180 -0.07 -25.60 -31.67
C GLU A 180 0.15 -25.99 -33.14
N TYR A 181 -0.43 -25.23 -34.06
CA TYR A 181 -0.25 -25.42 -35.51
C TYR A 181 0.27 -24.13 -36.16
N LYS A 182 1.01 -24.26 -37.27
CA LYS A 182 1.62 -23.14 -38.00
C LYS A 182 0.95 -22.86 -39.35
N SER A 183 0.09 -23.76 -39.83
CA SER A 183 -0.66 -23.63 -41.10
C SER A 183 -2.04 -24.26 -41.00
N THR A 184 -2.97 -23.79 -41.84
CA THR A 184 -4.32 -24.37 -42.00
C THR A 184 -4.31 -25.83 -42.38
N ASP A 185 -3.35 -26.25 -43.23
CA ASP A 185 -3.20 -27.65 -43.65
C ASP A 185 -2.89 -28.58 -42.47
N GLN A 186 -2.14 -28.09 -41.48
CA GLN A 186 -1.89 -28.85 -40.24
C GLN A 186 -3.16 -29.00 -39.41
N LEU A 187 -3.99 -27.96 -39.35
CA LEU A 187 -5.27 -28.01 -38.66
C LEU A 187 -6.21 -29.02 -39.35
N ASP A 188 -6.31 -28.99 -40.68
CA ASP A 188 -7.16 -29.91 -41.45
C ASP A 188 -6.75 -31.37 -41.26
N ARG A 189 -5.44 -31.67 -41.27
CA ARG A 189 -4.93 -33.02 -40.95
C ARG A 189 -5.30 -33.43 -39.53
N LEU A 190 -5.18 -32.56 -38.55
CA LEU A 190 -5.58 -32.84 -37.17
C LEU A 190 -7.09 -33.17 -37.07
N VAL A 191 -7.93 -32.39 -37.76
CA VAL A 191 -9.37 -32.60 -37.81
C VAL A 191 -9.71 -33.94 -38.48
N MET A 192 -8.98 -34.33 -39.58
CA MET A 192 -9.15 -35.63 -40.23
C MET A 192 -8.80 -36.79 -39.28
N VAL A 193 -7.69 -36.70 -38.57
CA VAL A 193 -7.28 -37.71 -37.58
C VAL A 193 -8.31 -37.89 -36.47
N ILE A 194 -8.86 -36.77 -35.96
CA ILE A 194 -9.90 -36.82 -34.94
C ILE A 194 -11.19 -37.47 -35.50
N LYS A 195 -11.63 -37.09 -36.70
CA LYS A 195 -12.82 -37.64 -37.34
C LYS A 195 -12.70 -39.11 -37.74
N ALA A 196 -11.51 -39.57 -38.10
CA ALA A 196 -11.29 -40.95 -38.49
C ALA A 196 -11.31 -41.95 -37.32
N ASN A 197 -11.20 -41.45 -36.08
CA ASN A 197 -11.16 -42.27 -34.86
C ASN A 197 -12.43 -42.09 -34.00
N TYR A 198 -13.46 -41.45 -34.54
CA TYR A 198 -14.77 -41.28 -33.93
C TYR A 198 -15.84 -41.92 -34.81
#